data_d756d2ff41a4aabd757a0ff15e5398f0
#
_entry.id   d756d2ff41a4aabd757a0ff15e5398f0
#
_cell.length_a   1.000
_cell.length_b   1.000
_cell.length_c   1.000
_cell.angle_alpha   90.00
_cell.angle_beta   90.00
_cell.angle_gamma   90.00
#
_symmetry.space_group_name_H-M   'P 1'
#
loop_
_entity.id
_entity.type
_entity.pdbx_description
1 polymer ?
#
loop_
_entity_poly.entity_id
_entity_poly.type
_entity_poly.pdbx_seq_one_letter_code
_entity_poly.pdbx_strand_id
1 'polypeptide(L)'
;MATVGGAKAIGIDHLVGTLEEGKQADLAAFAIDPMLPVQDPTTAAIFSLNGSHARFVMVAGRQLVRDGVLVAERPELARRMRQLGDALAEWLAAGGELQAPV
;
A
#
# COMPACT_ATOMS: atom_id res chain seq x y z
N MET A 1 3.23 -12.85 8.87
CA MET A 1 4.26 -12.28 7.98
C MET A 1 4.08 -10.77 7.75
N ALA A 2 2.87 -10.28 7.57
CA ALA A 2 2.60 -8.84 7.25
C ALA A 2 2.86 -7.85 8.41
N THR A 3 3.03 -8.31 9.63
CA THR A 3 3.26 -7.49 10.83
C THR A 3 4.55 -7.92 11.55
N VAL A 4 4.46 -8.37 12.79
CA VAL A 4 5.62 -8.75 13.61
C VAL A 4 6.54 -9.77 12.94
N GLY A 5 6.00 -10.73 12.18
CA GLY A 5 6.83 -11.71 11.46
C GLY A 5 7.69 -11.07 10.38
N GLY A 6 7.15 -10.10 9.64
CA GLY A 6 7.91 -9.32 8.66
C GLY A 6 8.97 -8.43 9.32
N ALA A 7 8.59 -7.73 10.39
CA ALA A 7 9.51 -6.88 11.15
C ALA A 7 10.69 -7.68 11.72
N LYS A 8 10.44 -8.87 12.27
CA LYS A 8 11.50 -9.79 12.73
C LYS A 8 12.43 -10.23 11.62
N ALA A 9 11.90 -10.55 10.45
CA ALA A 9 12.69 -11.02 9.32
C ALA A 9 13.73 -9.99 8.85
N ILE A 10 13.45 -8.70 9.04
CA ILE A 10 14.37 -7.60 8.67
C ILE A 10 15.01 -6.91 9.88
N GLY A 11 14.81 -7.43 11.10
CA GLY A 11 15.49 -6.99 12.33
C GLY A 11 15.00 -5.65 12.90
N ILE A 12 13.76 -5.22 12.58
CA ILE A 12 13.18 -3.95 13.08
C ILE A 12 11.97 -4.15 14.00
N ASP A 13 11.77 -5.35 14.53
CA ASP A 13 10.63 -5.68 15.40
C ASP A 13 10.65 -4.94 16.75
N HIS A 14 11.77 -4.36 17.13
CA HIS A 14 11.88 -3.45 18.26
C HIS A 14 11.26 -2.06 17.97
N LEU A 15 11.08 -1.69 16.70
CA LEU A 15 10.50 -0.41 16.28
C LEU A 15 9.06 -0.51 15.83
N VAL A 16 8.71 -1.57 15.11
CA VAL A 16 7.42 -1.75 14.43
C VAL A 16 6.92 -3.20 14.52
N GLY A 17 5.73 -3.46 13.99
CA GLY A 17 5.16 -4.81 13.84
C GLY A 17 4.09 -5.16 14.87
N THR A 18 4.01 -4.42 15.97
CA THR A 18 2.95 -4.50 16.99
C THR A 18 2.55 -3.09 17.43
N LEU A 19 1.32 -2.96 17.94
CA LEU A 19 0.82 -1.71 18.52
C LEU A 19 1.10 -1.74 20.03
N GLU A 20 2.27 -1.27 20.41
CA GLU A 20 2.77 -1.24 21.78
C GLU A 20 3.35 0.13 22.11
N GLU A 21 3.28 0.50 23.39
CA GLU A 21 3.90 1.72 23.89
C GLU A 21 5.42 1.70 23.64
N GLY A 22 5.96 2.79 23.15
CA GLY A 22 7.39 2.91 22.78
C GLY A 22 7.75 2.48 21.37
N LYS A 23 6.82 1.88 20.61
CA LYS A 23 7.01 1.58 19.19
C LYS A 23 6.45 2.69 18.29
N GLN A 24 6.85 2.69 17.03
CA GLN A 24 6.31 3.59 16.03
C GLN A 24 4.85 3.23 15.72
N ALA A 25 4.03 4.26 15.54
CA ALA A 25 2.65 4.09 15.14
C ALA A 25 2.56 3.84 13.62
N ASP A 26 2.85 2.60 13.23
CA ASP A 26 2.69 2.10 11.88
C ASP A 26 1.44 1.23 11.81
N LEU A 27 0.40 1.72 11.14
CA LEU A 27 -0.86 1.00 11.04
C LEU A 27 -1.59 1.27 9.72
N ALA A 28 -2.34 0.27 9.29
CA ALA A 28 -3.25 0.39 8.16
C ALA A 28 -4.63 -0.18 8.55
N ALA A 29 -5.69 0.56 8.27
CA ALA A 29 -7.06 0.12 8.48
C ALA A 29 -7.76 -0.08 7.13
N PHE A 30 -8.47 -1.20 7.04
CA PHE A 30 -9.25 -1.59 5.86
C PHE A 30 -10.73 -1.69 6.23
N ALA A 31 -11.60 -1.34 5.31
CA ALA A 31 -13.02 -1.63 5.46
C ALA A 31 -13.26 -3.12 5.18
N ILE A 32 -14.00 -3.77 6.07
CA ILE A 32 -14.52 -5.11 5.84
C ILE A 32 -15.95 -4.95 5.31
N ASP A 33 -16.25 -5.58 4.18
CA ASP A 33 -17.60 -5.58 3.63
C ASP A 33 -18.55 -6.26 4.62
N PRO A 34 -19.61 -5.58 5.11
CA PRO A 34 -20.55 -6.16 6.05
C PRO A 34 -21.35 -7.33 5.45
N MET A 35 -21.36 -7.48 4.13
CA MET A 35 -22.00 -8.62 3.44
C MET A 35 -21.15 -9.90 3.47
N LEU A 36 -19.88 -9.80 3.83
CA LEU A 36 -19.04 -10.98 4.00
C LEU A 36 -19.26 -11.59 5.39
N PRO A 37 -19.48 -12.91 5.48
CA PRO A 37 -19.61 -13.59 6.77
C PRO A 37 -18.24 -13.71 7.47
N VAL A 38 -17.76 -12.59 7.99
CA VAL A 38 -16.49 -12.53 8.69
C VAL A 38 -16.70 -12.92 10.15
N GLN A 39 -16.32 -14.13 10.51
CA GLN A 39 -16.32 -14.59 11.88
C GLN A 39 -15.00 -14.25 12.61
N ASP A 40 -13.91 -14.13 11.84
CA ASP A 40 -12.58 -13.81 12.38
C ASP A 40 -11.91 -12.72 11.53
N PRO A 41 -11.53 -11.58 12.16
CA PRO A 41 -10.87 -10.47 11.46
C PRO A 41 -9.54 -10.86 10.80
N THR A 42 -8.80 -11.81 11.38
CA THR A 42 -7.52 -12.26 10.83
C THR A 42 -7.72 -13.01 9.51
N THR A 43 -8.70 -13.89 9.48
CA THR A 43 -9.09 -14.61 8.27
C THR A 43 -9.58 -13.64 7.19
N ALA A 44 -10.38 -12.63 7.57
CA ALA A 44 -10.81 -11.59 6.65
C ALA A 44 -9.64 -10.81 6.07
N ALA A 45 -8.67 -10.43 6.88
CA ALA A 45 -7.48 -9.71 6.44
C ALA A 45 -6.64 -10.51 5.42
N ILE A 46 -6.59 -11.83 5.57
CA ILE A 46 -5.79 -12.71 4.70
C ILE A 46 -6.52 -13.02 3.39
N PHE A 47 -7.81 -13.33 3.44
CA PHE A 47 -8.54 -13.92 2.31
C PHE A 47 -9.54 -12.97 1.64
N SER A 48 -10.04 -11.96 2.35
CA SER A 48 -11.14 -11.12 1.87
C SER A 48 -10.72 -9.70 1.46
N LEU A 49 -9.54 -9.24 1.86
CA LEU A 49 -9.06 -7.89 1.54
C LEU A 49 -8.25 -7.81 0.24
N ASN A 50 -8.32 -8.81 -0.62
CA ASN A 50 -7.60 -8.83 -1.90
C ASN A 50 -7.98 -7.62 -2.76
N GLY A 51 -7.00 -6.76 -3.03
CA GLY A 51 -7.18 -5.55 -3.84
C GLY A 51 -7.92 -4.41 -3.14
N SER A 52 -8.30 -4.57 -1.88
CA SER A 52 -8.96 -3.51 -1.12
C SER A 52 -8.00 -2.38 -0.80
N HIS A 53 -8.45 -1.14 -0.99
CA HIS A 53 -7.68 0.03 -0.61
C HIS A 53 -7.75 0.28 0.88
N ALA A 54 -6.61 0.64 1.50
CA ALA A 54 -6.61 1.07 2.89
C ALA A 54 -7.43 2.35 3.07
N ARG A 55 -8.31 2.36 4.06
CA ARG A 55 -9.11 3.54 4.44
C ARG A 55 -8.28 4.54 5.24
N PHE A 56 -7.33 4.04 6.01
CA PHE A 56 -6.45 4.84 6.84
C PHE A 56 -5.06 4.20 6.84
N VAL A 57 -4.02 5.02 6.70
CA VAL A 57 -2.62 4.59 6.83
C VAL A 57 -1.86 5.63 7.64
N MET A 58 -1.12 5.15 8.62
CA MET A 58 -0.19 5.94 9.41
C MET A 58 1.18 5.25 9.40
N VAL A 59 2.24 6.03 9.25
CA VAL A 59 3.63 5.56 9.30
C VAL A 59 4.41 6.49 10.23
N ALA A 60 5.05 5.94 11.23
CA ALA A 60 5.78 6.65 12.27
C ALA A 60 4.93 7.78 12.90
N GLY A 61 3.63 7.51 13.14
CA GLY A 61 2.68 8.49 13.67
C GLY A 61 2.19 9.54 12.66
N ARG A 62 2.68 9.53 11.43
CA ARG A 62 2.26 10.45 10.37
C ARG A 62 1.16 9.84 9.52
N GLN A 63 0.02 10.49 9.46
CA GLN A 63 -1.09 10.06 8.61
C GLN A 63 -0.77 10.27 7.13
N LEU A 64 -0.85 9.20 6.33
CA LEU A 64 -0.62 9.21 4.89
C LEU A 64 -1.89 9.02 4.08
N VAL A 65 -2.85 8.25 4.60
CA VAL A 65 -4.15 8.02 3.95
C VAL A 65 -5.25 8.32 4.94
N ARG A 66 -6.27 9.03 4.49
CA ARG A 66 -7.52 9.31 5.22
C ARG A 66 -8.72 9.03 4.30
N ASP A 67 -9.67 8.25 4.79
CA ASP A 67 -10.88 7.88 4.04
C ASP A 67 -10.61 7.32 2.64
N GLY A 68 -9.50 6.59 2.50
CA GLY A 68 -9.07 6.02 1.23
C GLY A 68 -8.36 6.98 0.29
N VAL A 69 -8.12 8.23 0.72
CA VAL A 69 -7.44 9.27 -0.08
C VAL A 69 -6.05 9.55 0.50
N LEU A 70 -5.06 9.68 -0.37
CA LEU A 70 -3.71 10.07 0.03
C LEU A 70 -3.72 11.53 0.52
N VAL A 71 -3.30 11.75 1.78
CA VAL A 71 -3.29 13.08 2.41
C VAL A 71 -2.25 14.00 1.76
N ALA A 72 -1.14 13.43 1.29
CA ALA A 72 -0.13 14.19 0.55
C ALA A 72 -0.55 14.26 -0.92
N GLU A 73 -1.27 15.29 -1.30
CA GLU A 73 -1.49 15.59 -2.72
C GLU A 73 -0.15 15.79 -3.41
N ARG A 74 0.10 14.99 -4.42
CA ARG A 74 1.21 15.16 -5.37
C ARG A 74 0.66 15.29 -6.79
N PRO A 75 0.04 16.41 -7.12
CA PRO A 75 -0.52 16.64 -8.45
C PRO A 75 0.54 16.52 -9.54
N GLU A 76 1.76 16.88 -9.20
CA GLU A 76 2.95 16.72 -10.02
C GLU A 76 3.20 15.26 -10.42
N LEU A 77 3.09 14.32 -9.46
CA LEU A 77 3.29 12.90 -9.73
C LEU A 77 2.22 12.36 -10.69
N ALA A 78 0.95 12.70 -10.46
CA ALA A 78 -0.15 12.29 -11.34
C ALA A 78 0.02 12.82 -12.77
N ARG A 79 0.50 14.06 -12.91
CA ARG A 79 0.82 14.66 -14.22
C ARG A 79 1.95 13.91 -14.90
N ARG A 80 3.06 13.67 -14.20
CA ARG A 80 4.21 12.93 -14.73
C ARG A 80 3.86 11.53 -15.16
N MET A 81 3.03 10.83 -14.39
CA MET A 81 2.57 9.48 -14.74
C MET A 81 1.76 9.48 -16.04
N ARG A 82 0.87 10.46 -16.24
CA ARG A 82 0.14 10.59 -17.51
C ARG A 82 1.10 10.85 -18.67
N GLN A 83 2.01 11.80 -18.53
CA GLN A 83 3.00 12.12 -19.56
C GLN A 83 3.85 10.90 -19.97
N LEU A 84 4.27 10.10 -18.97
CA LEU A 84 5.00 8.86 -19.24
C LEU A 84 4.13 7.80 -19.93
N GLY A 85 2.86 7.70 -19.56
CA GLY A 85 1.90 6.84 -20.24
C GLY A 85 1.70 7.19 -21.70
N ASP A 86 1.52 8.48 -21.98
CA ASP A 86 1.37 8.99 -23.35
C ASP A 86 2.64 8.74 -24.18
N ALA A 87 3.80 9.05 -23.62
CA ALA A 87 5.10 8.81 -24.30
C ALA A 87 5.35 7.32 -24.57
N LEU A 88 4.96 6.45 -23.64
CA LEU A 88 5.04 5.00 -23.82
C LEU A 88 4.10 4.53 -24.94
N ALA A 89 2.87 5.04 -24.96
CA ALA A 89 1.91 4.70 -26.01
C ALA A 89 2.41 5.12 -27.39
N GLU A 90 2.96 6.33 -27.53
CA GLU A 90 3.57 6.83 -28.76
C GLU A 90 4.76 5.97 -29.20
N TRP A 91 5.63 5.62 -28.25
CA TRP A 91 6.79 4.76 -28.52
C TRP A 91 6.38 3.38 -29.02
N LEU A 92 5.39 2.75 -28.40
CA LEU A 92 4.83 1.46 -28.83
C LEU A 92 4.19 1.56 -30.22
N ALA A 93 3.43 2.62 -30.50
CA ALA A 93 2.80 2.85 -31.80
C ALA A 93 3.83 3.06 -32.91
N ALA A 94 5.01 3.59 -32.59
CA ALA A 94 6.14 3.74 -33.50
C ALA A 94 6.95 2.45 -33.71
N GLY A 95 6.51 1.30 -33.16
CA GLY A 95 7.20 0.01 -33.27
C GLY A 95 8.36 -0.15 -32.29
N GLY A 96 8.29 0.53 -31.14
CA GLY A 96 9.30 0.42 -30.07
C GLY A 96 9.37 -1.00 -29.51
N GLU A 97 10.55 -1.57 -29.49
CA GLU A 97 10.82 -2.87 -28.88
C GLU A 97 11.69 -2.69 -27.62
N LEU A 98 11.30 -3.38 -26.54
CA LEU A 98 12.17 -3.48 -25.37
C LEU A 98 13.33 -4.41 -25.72
N GLN A 99 14.52 -3.86 -25.85
CA GLN A 99 15.72 -4.70 -25.87
C GLN A 99 15.89 -5.33 -24.50
N ALA A 100 15.82 -6.65 -24.44
CA ALA A 100 16.15 -7.38 -23.21
C ALA A 100 17.59 -7.01 -22.78
N PRO A 101 17.81 -6.70 -21.50
CA PRO A 101 19.18 -6.49 -21.02
C PRO A 101 19.98 -7.78 -21.26
N VAL A 102 21.09 -7.61 -21.90
CA VAL A 102 22.05 -8.71 -22.19
C VAL A 102 22.67 -9.20 -20.90
#